data_86d83ceb3412654c9a58c3ea29f68e8a
#
_entry.id   86d83ceb3412654c9a58c3ea29f68e8a
#
_cell.length_a   1.000
_cell.length_b   1.000
_cell.length_c   1.000
_cell.angle_alpha   90.00
_cell.angle_beta   90.00
_cell.angle_gamma   90.00
#
_symmetry.space_group_name_H-M   'P 1'
#
loop_
_entity.id
_entity.type
_entity.pdbx_description
1 polymer ?
#
loop_
_entity_poly.entity_id
_entity_poly.type
_entity_poly.pdbx_seq_one_letter_code
_entity_poly.pdbx_strand_id
1 'polypeptide(L)'
;MKSKVLIGVSGGLFTIVVFSLGFFSSIYLTTSLHSASYTKEHVDNGRFMLYALRHIENGEIEKARLALRGHVSHKVLITDAFRLPPTSEREDQLIEDFYAEVVDYFNSQGGFNETIQVIENGKWVSKPAPTMRILEEFSAK
;
A
#
# COMPACT_ATOMS: atom_id res chain seq x y z
N MET A 1 -44.82 -8.40 39.61
CA MET A 1 -44.51 -8.71 38.17
C MET A 1 -44.14 -7.46 37.36
N LYS A 2 -44.78 -6.28 37.53
CA LYS A 2 -44.55 -5.08 36.72
C LYS A 2 -43.10 -4.54 36.80
N SER A 3 -42.41 -4.61 37.94
CA SER A 3 -41.03 -4.05 38.10
C SER A 3 -39.97 -4.87 37.34
N LYS A 4 -40.08 -6.18 37.24
CA LYS A 4 -39.13 -7.04 36.52
C LYS A 4 -39.20 -6.83 35.00
N VAL A 5 -40.40 -6.55 34.47
CA VAL A 5 -40.58 -6.23 33.06
C VAL A 5 -40.01 -4.87 32.73
N LEU A 6 -40.13 -3.88 33.60
CA LEU A 6 -39.61 -2.54 33.42
C LEU A 6 -38.06 -2.55 33.38
N ILE A 7 -37.40 -3.32 34.25
CA ILE A 7 -35.94 -3.47 34.29
C ILE A 7 -35.44 -4.17 33.03
N GLY A 8 -36.15 -5.19 32.53
CA GLY A 8 -35.78 -5.89 31.30
C GLY A 8 -35.88 -4.99 30.06
N VAL A 9 -36.93 -4.18 29.98
CA VAL A 9 -37.12 -3.23 28.83
C VAL A 9 -36.09 -2.11 28.86
N SER A 10 -35.82 -1.53 30.03
CA SER A 10 -34.78 -0.46 30.14
C SER A 10 -33.38 -0.97 29.88
N GLY A 11 -33.04 -2.17 30.33
CA GLY A 11 -31.78 -2.84 30.04
C GLY A 11 -31.59 -3.11 28.53
N GLY A 12 -32.63 -3.63 27.89
CA GLY A 12 -32.60 -3.87 26.43
C GLY A 12 -32.44 -2.61 25.63
N LEU A 13 -33.18 -1.54 25.97
CA LEU A 13 -33.03 -0.22 25.31
C LEU A 13 -31.63 0.37 25.49
N PHE A 14 -31.08 0.31 26.69
CA PHE A 14 -29.72 0.79 26.96
C PHE A 14 -28.67 0.02 26.12
N THR A 15 -28.80 -1.29 26.04
CA THR A 15 -27.89 -2.13 25.23
C THR A 15 -27.95 -1.75 23.75
N ILE A 16 -29.16 -1.52 23.20
CA ILE A 16 -29.34 -1.13 21.81
C ILE A 16 -28.69 0.25 21.55
N VAL A 17 -28.86 1.20 22.45
CA VAL A 17 -28.29 2.56 22.31
C VAL A 17 -26.76 2.50 22.34
N VAL A 18 -26.18 1.78 23.31
CA VAL A 18 -24.71 1.66 23.42
C VAL A 18 -24.12 0.94 22.21
N PHE A 19 -24.76 -0.14 21.74
CA PHE A 19 -24.32 -0.86 20.55
C PHE A 19 -24.41 0.02 19.30
N SER A 20 -25.50 0.76 19.11
CA SER A 20 -25.67 1.67 17.98
C SER A 20 -24.63 2.77 17.97
N LEU A 21 -24.38 3.41 19.11
CA LEU A 21 -23.34 4.44 19.23
C LEU A 21 -21.94 3.88 18.92
N GLY A 22 -21.60 2.71 19.43
CA GLY A 22 -20.33 2.05 19.13
C GLY A 22 -20.19 1.71 17.66
N PHE A 23 -21.23 1.18 17.05
CA PHE A 23 -21.25 0.81 15.64
C PHE A 23 -21.09 2.04 14.71
N PHE A 24 -21.89 3.09 14.92
CA PHE A 24 -21.78 4.32 14.12
C PHE A 24 -20.45 5.04 14.33
N SER A 25 -19.92 5.08 15.57
CA SER A 25 -18.60 5.64 15.85
C SER A 25 -17.50 4.86 15.13
N SER A 26 -17.57 3.55 15.10
CA SER A 26 -16.61 2.70 14.39
C SER A 26 -16.64 2.95 12.88
N ILE A 27 -17.82 3.00 12.27
CA ILE A 27 -17.97 3.32 10.85
C ILE A 27 -17.41 4.70 10.54
N TYR A 28 -17.75 5.70 11.33
CA TYR A 28 -17.29 7.08 11.13
C TYR A 28 -15.76 7.18 11.22
N LEU A 29 -15.16 6.58 12.24
CA LEU A 29 -13.70 6.56 12.41
C LEU A 29 -13.01 5.84 11.26
N THR A 30 -13.49 4.65 10.89
CA THR A 30 -12.92 3.87 9.79
C THR A 30 -12.99 4.63 8.47
N THR A 31 -14.16 5.21 8.15
CA THR A 31 -14.35 5.99 6.91
C THR A 31 -13.47 7.24 6.90
N SER A 32 -13.36 7.94 8.03
CA SER A 32 -12.53 9.14 8.15
C SER A 32 -11.04 8.85 7.99
N LEU A 33 -10.55 7.77 8.62
CA LEU A 33 -9.17 7.34 8.50
C LEU A 33 -8.83 6.88 7.08
N HIS A 34 -9.71 6.11 6.43
CA HIS A 34 -9.54 5.72 5.04
C HIS A 34 -9.52 6.92 4.10
N SER A 35 -10.46 7.86 4.26
CA SER A 35 -10.52 9.06 3.44
C SER A 35 -9.26 9.92 3.57
N ALA A 36 -8.76 10.12 4.79
CA ALA A 36 -7.54 10.89 5.03
C ALA A 36 -6.29 10.21 4.43
N SER A 37 -6.17 8.90 4.57
CA SER A 37 -5.09 8.12 3.98
C SER A 37 -5.13 8.17 2.45
N TYR A 38 -6.31 8.01 1.88
CA TYR A 38 -6.52 8.04 0.43
C TYR A 38 -6.16 9.42 -0.16
N THR A 39 -6.63 10.50 0.47
CA THR A 39 -6.32 11.88 0.05
C THR A 39 -4.83 12.15 0.11
N LYS A 40 -4.15 11.74 1.18
CA LYS A 40 -2.70 11.89 1.31
C LYS A 40 -1.96 11.15 0.20
N GLU A 41 -2.33 9.91 -0.07
CA GLU A 41 -1.70 9.11 -1.12
C GLU A 41 -1.85 9.77 -2.50
N HIS A 42 -3.04 10.29 -2.83
CA HIS A 42 -3.25 10.99 -4.11
C HIS A 42 -2.44 12.28 -4.20
N VAL A 43 -2.35 13.06 -3.13
CA VAL A 43 -1.52 14.27 -3.09
C VAL A 43 -0.05 13.94 -3.26
N ASP A 44 0.45 12.93 -2.57
CA ASP A 44 1.85 12.52 -2.64
C ASP A 44 2.19 11.95 -4.03
N ASN A 45 1.31 11.15 -4.63
CA ASN A 45 1.46 10.68 -6.01
C ASN A 45 1.47 11.86 -7.00
N GLY A 46 0.58 12.84 -6.84
CA GLY A 46 0.54 14.04 -7.69
C GLY A 46 1.82 14.88 -7.60
N ARG A 47 2.35 15.07 -6.38
CA ARG A 47 3.62 15.77 -6.16
C ARG A 47 4.79 15.04 -6.81
N PHE A 48 4.80 13.73 -6.70
CA PHE A 48 5.82 12.89 -7.32
C PHE A 48 5.78 12.99 -8.85
N MET A 49 4.60 12.92 -9.47
CA MET A 49 4.45 13.11 -10.91
C MET A 49 4.93 14.50 -11.36
N LEU A 50 4.59 15.55 -10.60
CA LEU A 50 5.09 16.91 -10.84
C LEU A 50 6.61 17.01 -10.74
N TYR A 51 7.23 16.32 -9.79
CA TYR A 51 8.68 16.26 -9.65
C TYR A 51 9.31 15.64 -10.91
N ALA A 52 8.80 14.49 -11.35
CA ALA A 52 9.30 13.83 -12.56
C ALA A 52 9.12 14.71 -13.82
N LEU A 53 7.96 15.35 -13.99
CA LEU A 53 7.70 16.25 -15.11
C LEU A 53 8.67 17.43 -15.15
N ARG A 54 8.96 18.08 -14.01
CA ARG A 54 9.95 19.18 -13.93
C ARG A 54 11.33 18.74 -14.38
N HIS A 55 11.77 17.54 -14.02
CA HIS A 55 13.06 17.01 -14.51
C HIS A 55 13.04 16.76 -16.01
N ILE A 56 11.94 16.27 -16.57
CA ILE A 56 11.77 16.08 -18.01
C ILE A 56 11.84 17.43 -18.74
N GLU A 57 11.08 18.43 -18.27
CA GLU A 57 11.04 19.78 -18.85
C GLU A 57 12.40 20.48 -18.79
N ASN A 58 13.20 20.22 -17.76
CA ASN A 58 14.56 20.74 -17.63
C ASN A 58 15.61 19.93 -18.43
N GLY A 59 15.21 18.89 -19.18
CA GLY A 59 16.11 18.04 -19.95
C GLY A 59 16.88 17.01 -19.09
N GLU A 60 16.54 16.87 -17.81
CA GLU A 60 17.17 15.95 -16.87
C GLU A 60 16.50 14.56 -16.90
N ILE A 61 16.45 13.95 -18.07
CA ILE A 61 15.67 12.71 -18.34
C ILE A 61 16.10 11.56 -17.45
N GLU A 62 17.42 11.40 -17.20
CA GLU A 62 17.92 10.32 -16.36
C GLU A 62 17.48 10.47 -14.88
N LYS A 63 17.38 11.70 -14.38
CA LYS A 63 16.88 11.95 -13.03
C LYS A 63 15.38 11.61 -12.93
N ALA A 64 14.61 12.02 -13.94
CA ALA A 64 13.19 11.67 -14.00
C ALA A 64 13.00 10.16 -14.05
N ARG A 65 13.76 9.46 -14.89
CA ARG A 65 13.71 7.99 -15.02
C ARG A 65 14.06 7.29 -13.72
N LEU A 66 15.12 7.72 -13.04
CA LEU A 66 15.51 7.14 -11.75
C LEU A 66 14.45 7.35 -10.68
N ALA A 67 13.86 8.55 -10.61
CA ALA A 67 12.78 8.84 -9.69
C ALA A 67 11.55 7.95 -9.96
N LEU A 68 11.09 7.86 -11.22
CA LEU A 68 9.96 7.03 -11.62
C LEU A 68 10.19 5.54 -11.31
N ARG A 69 11.39 5.05 -11.60
CA ARG A 69 11.77 3.67 -11.30
C ARG A 69 11.73 3.39 -9.79
N GLY A 70 12.29 4.30 -8.97
CA GLY A 70 12.21 4.21 -7.52
C GLY A 70 10.79 4.23 -6.99
N HIS A 71 9.90 5.01 -7.62
CA HIS A 71 8.49 5.04 -7.23
C HIS A 71 7.76 3.74 -7.55
N VAL A 72 7.99 3.15 -8.73
CA VAL A 72 7.46 1.82 -9.08
C VAL A 72 7.96 0.77 -8.10
N SER A 73 9.26 0.75 -7.80
CA SER A 73 9.85 -0.16 -6.82
C SER A 73 9.21 0.00 -5.43
N HIS A 74 8.95 1.23 -5.00
CA HIS A 74 8.25 1.50 -3.75
C HIS A 74 6.80 0.96 -3.76
N LYS A 75 6.08 1.11 -4.89
CA LYS A 75 4.71 0.56 -5.00
C LYS A 75 4.69 -0.97 -4.94
N VAL A 76 5.64 -1.66 -5.54
CA VAL A 76 5.79 -3.12 -5.39
C VAL A 76 5.98 -3.51 -3.93
N LEU A 77 6.88 -2.84 -3.20
CA LEU A 77 7.12 -3.11 -1.77
C LEU A 77 5.87 -2.90 -0.92
N ILE A 78 5.16 -1.79 -1.14
CA ILE A 78 3.93 -1.49 -0.40
C ILE A 78 2.84 -2.52 -0.70
N THR A 79 2.65 -2.87 -1.98
CA THR A 79 1.65 -3.86 -2.39
C THR A 79 1.94 -5.22 -1.76
N ASP A 80 3.20 -5.65 -1.74
CA ASP A 80 3.60 -6.91 -1.12
C ASP A 80 3.41 -6.89 0.41
N ALA A 81 3.84 -5.80 1.07
CA ALA A 81 3.76 -5.65 2.53
C ALA A 81 2.32 -5.60 3.06
N PHE A 82 1.38 -5.07 2.26
CA PHE A 82 -0.02 -4.92 2.64
C PHE A 82 -0.97 -5.95 2.01
N ARG A 83 -0.43 -6.93 1.29
CA ARG A 83 -1.19 -8.08 0.79
C ARG A 83 -1.61 -8.99 1.94
N LEU A 84 -2.69 -8.59 2.65
CA LEU A 84 -3.24 -9.36 3.77
C LEU A 84 -4.33 -10.32 3.26
N PRO A 85 -4.24 -11.62 3.56
CA PRO A 85 -5.33 -12.55 3.26
C PRO A 85 -6.55 -12.29 4.18
N PRO A 86 -7.79 -12.53 3.71
CA PRO A 86 -8.09 -12.96 2.34
C PRO A 86 -8.23 -11.77 1.37
N THR A 87 -7.45 -11.78 0.30
CA THR A 87 -7.67 -10.91 -0.85
C THR A 87 -8.80 -11.49 -1.72
N SER A 88 -9.54 -10.65 -2.44
CA SER A 88 -10.50 -11.14 -3.43
C SER A 88 -9.76 -11.60 -4.69
N GLU A 89 -10.33 -12.56 -5.45
CA GLU A 89 -9.75 -13.00 -6.73
C GLU A 89 -9.44 -11.81 -7.66
N ARG A 90 -10.28 -10.78 -7.64
CA ARG A 90 -10.07 -9.56 -8.44
C ARG A 90 -8.86 -8.76 -7.98
N GLU A 91 -8.63 -8.66 -6.67
CA GLU A 91 -7.46 -7.95 -6.12
C GLU A 91 -6.18 -8.73 -6.42
N ASP A 92 -6.22 -10.05 -6.27
CA ASP A 92 -5.08 -10.90 -6.61
C ASP A 92 -4.72 -10.75 -8.09
N GLN A 93 -5.70 -10.78 -9.00
CA GLN A 93 -5.46 -10.57 -10.43
C GLN A 93 -4.86 -9.19 -10.72
N LEU A 94 -5.35 -8.12 -10.10
CA LEU A 94 -4.79 -6.78 -10.27
C LEU A 94 -3.33 -6.68 -9.81
N ILE A 95 -2.99 -7.37 -8.72
CA ILE A 95 -1.62 -7.41 -8.21
C ILE A 95 -0.72 -8.21 -9.16
N GLU A 96 -1.19 -9.34 -9.65
CA GLU A 96 -0.46 -10.19 -10.59
C GLU A 96 -0.21 -9.46 -11.92
N ASP A 97 -1.23 -8.81 -12.47
CA ASP A 97 -1.09 -8.01 -13.69
C ASP A 97 -0.07 -6.89 -13.51
N PHE A 98 -0.13 -6.16 -12.39
CA PHE A 98 0.84 -5.11 -12.07
C PHE A 98 2.27 -5.66 -11.94
N TYR A 99 2.45 -6.79 -11.26
CA TYR A 99 3.78 -7.39 -11.12
C TYR A 99 4.32 -7.88 -12.46
N ALA A 100 3.48 -8.46 -13.32
CA ALA A 100 3.87 -8.88 -14.67
C ALA A 100 4.36 -7.69 -15.50
N GLU A 101 3.64 -6.57 -15.49
CA GLU A 101 4.06 -5.34 -16.19
C GLU A 101 5.40 -4.81 -15.68
N VAL A 102 5.60 -4.84 -14.36
CA VAL A 102 6.86 -4.38 -13.74
C VAL A 102 8.02 -5.33 -14.09
N VAL A 103 7.79 -6.65 -14.07
CA VAL A 103 8.77 -7.66 -14.49
C VAL A 103 9.19 -7.44 -15.94
N ASP A 104 8.24 -7.25 -16.85
CA ASP A 104 8.50 -6.99 -18.26
C ASP A 104 9.32 -5.71 -18.46
N TYR A 105 8.97 -4.65 -17.73
CA TYR A 105 9.73 -3.41 -17.74
C TYR A 105 11.18 -3.62 -17.29
N PHE A 106 11.43 -4.26 -16.14
CA PHE A 106 12.78 -4.48 -15.64
C PHE A 106 13.60 -5.38 -16.57
N ASN A 107 13.00 -6.43 -17.11
CA ASN A 107 13.64 -7.32 -18.09
C ASN A 107 14.08 -6.56 -19.35
N SER A 108 13.24 -5.64 -19.85
CA SER A 108 13.58 -4.78 -20.99
C SER A 108 14.73 -3.81 -20.71
N GLN A 109 15.01 -3.52 -19.44
CA GLN A 109 16.05 -2.60 -18.99
C GLN A 109 17.33 -3.32 -18.48
N GLY A 110 17.48 -4.60 -18.73
CA GLY A 110 18.67 -5.38 -18.35
C GLY A 110 18.51 -6.26 -17.11
N GLY A 111 17.26 -6.46 -16.64
CA GLY A 111 16.92 -7.40 -15.58
C GLY A 111 16.96 -6.82 -14.16
N PHE A 112 16.90 -7.72 -13.18
CA PHE A 112 16.79 -7.43 -11.74
C PHE A 112 18.16 -7.22 -11.10
N ASN A 113 18.82 -6.12 -11.38
CA ASN A 113 20.18 -5.84 -10.93
C ASN A 113 20.30 -4.67 -9.93
N GLU A 114 19.18 -4.17 -9.40
CA GLU A 114 19.21 -3.11 -8.40
C GLU A 114 19.70 -3.63 -7.05
N THR A 115 20.65 -2.91 -6.45
CA THR A 115 21.18 -3.23 -5.14
C THR A 115 21.01 -2.08 -4.17
N ILE A 116 20.94 -2.40 -2.88
CA ILE A 116 20.98 -1.45 -1.77
C ILE A 116 22.19 -1.70 -0.91
N GLN A 117 22.69 -0.66 -0.25
CA GLN A 117 23.76 -0.78 0.74
C GLN A 117 23.13 -1.00 2.11
N VAL A 118 23.51 -2.05 2.79
CA VAL A 118 23.09 -2.38 4.16
C VAL A 118 24.29 -2.53 5.07
N ILE A 119 24.13 -2.25 6.36
CA ILE A 119 25.19 -2.46 7.35
C ILE A 119 25.01 -3.86 7.94
N GLU A 120 26.01 -4.73 7.74
CA GLU A 120 26.11 -6.03 8.38
C GLU A 120 27.43 -6.14 9.13
N ASN A 121 27.35 -6.50 10.42
CA ASN A 121 28.53 -6.60 11.30
C ASN A 121 29.43 -5.34 11.25
N GLY A 122 28.81 -4.16 11.17
CA GLY A 122 29.50 -2.87 11.11
C GLY A 122 30.17 -2.53 9.77
N LYS A 123 29.89 -3.31 8.70
CA LYS A 123 30.42 -3.06 7.35
C LYS A 123 29.27 -2.83 6.36
N TRP A 124 29.53 -1.98 5.39
CA TRP A 124 28.62 -1.78 4.27
C TRP A 124 28.71 -2.97 3.29
N VAL A 125 27.58 -3.59 3.03
CA VAL A 125 27.45 -4.73 2.11
C VAL A 125 26.39 -4.41 1.08
N SER A 126 26.67 -4.67 -0.20
CA SER A 126 25.68 -4.55 -1.28
C SER A 126 24.79 -5.80 -1.31
N LYS A 127 23.46 -5.59 -1.26
CA LYS A 127 22.46 -6.66 -1.39
C LYS A 127 21.46 -6.33 -2.47
N PRO A 128 20.83 -7.36 -3.10
CA PRO A 128 19.69 -7.11 -3.98
C PRO A 128 18.63 -6.26 -3.27
N ALA A 129 18.06 -5.30 -3.96
CA ALA A 129 16.96 -4.52 -3.43
C ALA A 129 15.77 -5.45 -3.11
N PRO A 130 15.03 -5.24 -2.00
CA PRO A 130 13.90 -6.10 -1.64
C PRO A 130 12.87 -6.26 -2.77
N THR A 131 12.63 -5.20 -3.53
CA THR A 131 11.76 -5.23 -4.72
C THR A 131 12.23 -6.25 -5.75
N MET A 132 13.53 -6.34 -5.98
CA MET A 132 14.09 -7.28 -6.96
C MET A 132 13.79 -8.73 -6.55
N ARG A 133 13.95 -9.04 -5.28
CA ARG A 133 13.61 -10.36 -4.74
C ARG A 133 12.13 -10.71 -4.93
N ILE A 134 11.22 -9.77 -4.63
CA ILE A 134 9.77 -9.97 -4.80
C ILE A 134 9.44 -10.28 -6.27
N LEU A 135 10.02 -9.52 -7.20
CA LEU A 135 9.77 -9.69 -8.62
C LEU A 135 10.41 -10.96 -9.20
N GLU A 136 11.58 -11.35 -8.72
CA GLU A 136 12.22 -12.63 -9.07
C GLU A 136 11.38 -13.82 -8.59
N GLU A 137 10.91 -13.78 -7.33
CA GLU A 137 10.04 -14.82 -6.77
C GLU A 137 8.71 -14.91 -7.54
N PHE A 138 8.17 -13.78 -8.01
CA PHE A 138 6.98 -13.75 -8.85
C PHE A 138 7.25 -14.34 -10.24
N SER A 139 8.34 -13.97 -10.88
CA SER A 139 8.70 -14.44 -12.24
C SER A 139 9.08 -15.93 -12.30
N ALA A 140 9.36 -16.54 -11.16
CA ALA A 140 9.70 -17.96 -11.06
C ALA A 140 8.49 -18.90 -10.91
N LYS A 141 7.28 -18.37 -10.79
CA LYS A 141 6.02 -19.13 -10.67
C LYS A 141 5.46 -19.46 -12.03
#